data_b97374564e6dbd22b43258681375ee06
#
_entry.id   b97374564e6dbd22b43258681375ee06
#
_cell.length_a   1.000
_cell.length_b   1.000
_cell.length_c   1.000
_cell.angle_alpha   90.00
_cell.angle_beta   90.00
_cell.angle_gamma   90.00
#
_symmetry.space_group_name_H-M   'P 1'
#
loop_
_entity.id
_entity.type
_entity.pdbx_description
1 polymer ?
#
loop_
_entity_poly.entity_id
_entity_poly.type
_entity_poly.pdbx_seq_one_letter_code
_entity_poly.pdbx_strand_id
1 'polypeptide(L)'
;MRKTKSISDTKKIKKTVKKPHPSKKKTEVKPKQPLPPVHPWRVCPYGEHWVRTHPLHVPPSKTHPEGSVTTRHEHCARNPSGRDQLYPEEIQEIANQNFVNLKNKPCPLPSKFGAQGSKYDNFIAGWVQYWNDVLKPDEQLDPNLVKALIASESSFNPNKLAKPKDSDSARGLMQITNDTRKLLGGDHGDLKDHLITVTKAELNDPNVNICAGVRWLFEKRRLASSHLKRMASWVETVWEYKDVKGAKTKKDAKKIKNIFNGFYEEFRKCGKT
;
A
#
# COMPACT_ATOMS: atom_id res chain seq x y z
N MET A 1 -20.15 -4.65 97.15
CA MET A 1 -20.04 -6.08 96.80
C MET A 1 -19.46 -6.22 95.40
N ARG A 2 -18.20 -6.58 95.32
CA ARG A 2 -17.46 -6.76 94.01
C ARG A 2 -17.38 -8.25 93.68
N LYS A 3 -17.80 -8.61 92.50
CA LYS A 3 -17.60 -9.96 91.97
C LYS A 3 -16.51 -9.91 90.86
N THR A 4 -15.42 -10.58 91.09
CA THR A 4 -14.33 -10.81 90.19
C THR A 4 -14.68 -11.99 89.24
N LYS A 5 -14.48 -11.80 87.96
CA LYS A 5 -14.52 -12.87 86.93
C LYS A 5 -13.13 -13.13 86.40
N SER A 6 -12.73 -14.39 86.46
CA SER A 6 -11.50 -14.95 85.93
C SER A 6 -11.55 -15.09 84.41
N ILE A 7 -10.44 -14.77 83.79
CA ILE A 7 -10.23 -14.90 82.38
C ILE A 7 -9.29 -16.08 82.14
N SER A 8 -9.73 -17.06 81.34
CA SER A 8 -8.86 -18.12 80.80
C SER A 8 -8.76 -17.96 79.31
N ASP A 9 -7.58 -17.52 78.83
CA ASP A 9 -7.25 -17.43 77.43
C ASP A 9 -6.66 -18.73 76.91
N THR A 10 -7.37 -19.41 76.02
CA THR A 10 -6.84 -20.52 75.22
C THR A 10 -6.68 -20.06 73.76
N LYS A 11 -5.44 -19.70 73.36
CA LYS A 11 -5.08 -19.42 71.99
C LYS A 11 -5.11 -20.67 71.13
N LYS A 12 -6.10 -20.80 70.23
CA LYS A 12 -6.09 -21.79 69.14
C LYS A 12 -5.23 -21.29 67.99
N ILE A 13 -4.09 -21.98 67.72
CA ILE A 13 -3.24 -21.76 66.57
C ILE A 13 -3.92 -22.40 65.35
N LYS A 14 -4.42 -21.56 64.42
CA LYS A 14 -4.89 -22.03 63.10
C LYS A 14 -3.71 -22.28 62.18
N LYS A 15 -3.43 -23.52 61.86
CA LYS A 15 -2.52 -23.93 60.78
C LYS A 15 -3.16 -23.56 59.44
N THR A 16 -2.59 -22.55 58.72
CA THR A 16 -2.95 -22.22 57.34
C THR A 16 -2.34 -23.24 56.40
N VAL A 17 -3.17 -24.08 55.80
CA VAL A 17 -2.79 -24.99 54.73
C VAL A 17 -2.66 -24.17 53.45
N LYS A 18 -1.42 -24.02 52.92
CA LYS A 18 -1.15 -23.40 51.62
C LYS A 18 -1.74 -24.32 50.52
N LYS A 19 -2.72 -23.77 49.77
CA LYS A 19 -3.22 -24.41 48.55
C LYS A 19 -2.10 -24.47 47.51
N PRO A 20 -1.94 -25.60 46.78
CA PRO A 20 -0.95 -25.71 45.74
C PRO A 20 -1.27 -24.75 44.59
N HIS A 21 -0.25 -24.01 44.07
CA HIS A 21 -0.35 -23.15 42.89
C HIS A 21 -0.74 -24.00 41.69
N PRO A 22 -1.68 -23.57 40.84
CA PRO A 22 -1.98 -24.27 39.60
C PRO A 22 -0.74 -24.25 38.69
N SER A 23 -0.29 -25.43 38.28
CA SER A 23 0.78 -25.61 37.31
C SER A 23 0.43 -24.87 36.02
N LYS A 24 1.31 -23.98 35.57
CA LYS A 24 1.19 -23.30 34.26
C LYS A 24 1.10 -24.38 33.19
N LYS A 25 -0.07 -24.49 32.54
CA LYS A 25 -0.23 -25.28 31.32
C LYS A 25 0.80 -24.77 30.31
N LYS A 26 1.70 -25.64 29.86
CA LYS A 26 2.58 -25.39 28.72
C LYS A 26 1.68 -25.12 27.53
N THR A 27 1.63 -23.88 27.08
CA THR A 27 0.97 -23.49 25.82
C THR A 27 1.76 -24.18 24.71
N GLU A 28 1.16 -25.16 24.04
CA GLU A 28 1.73 -25.73 22.82
C GLU A 28 1.96 -24.59 21.82
N VAL A 29 3.21 -24.31 21.54
CA VAL A 29 3.61 -23.38 20.49
C VAL A 29 3.28 -24.08 19.17
N LYS A 30 2.17 -23.71 18.54
CA LYS A 30 1.88 -24.16 17.17
C LYS A 30 3.10 -23.87 16.29
N PRO A 31 3.55 -24.84 15.48
CA PRO A 31 4.67 -24.62 14.57
C PRO A 31 4.36 -23.39 13.73
N LYS A 32 5.27 -22.41 13.73
CA LYS A 32 5.17 -21.21 12.88
C LYS A 32 5.11 -21.71 11.44
N GLN A 33 4.03 -21.37 10.72
CA GLN A 33 3.98 -21.60 9.28
C GLN A 33 5.21 -20.92 8.65
N PRO A 34 5.90 -21.57 7.70
CA PRO A 34 7.00 -20.93 6.99
C PRO A 34 6.50 -19.63 6.39
N LEU A 35 7.26 -18.56 6.62
CA LEU A 35 6.98 -17.27 6.00
C LEU A 35 6.94 -17.45 4.48
N PRO A 36 5.98 -16.85 3.77
CA PRO A 36 5.97 -16.89 2.32
C PRO A 36 7.31 -16.37 1.79
N PRO A 37 7.80 -16.89 0.66
CA PRO A 37 9.09 -16.49 0.10
C PRO A 37 9.11 -14.99 -0.11
N VAL A 38 10.25 -14.36 0.24
CA VAL A 38 10.48 -12.92 0.01
C VAL A 38 10.32 -12.65 -1.48
N HIS A 39 9.47 -11.68 -1.84
CA HIS A 39 9.31 -11.28 -3.22
C HIS A 39 10.63 -10.68 -3.74
N PRO A 40 11.11 -11.01 -4.96
CA PRO A 40 12.42 -10.59 -5.45
C PRO A 40 12.62 -9.07 -5.52
N TRP A 41 11.53 -8.29 -5.48
CA TRP A 41 11.54 -6.82 -5.51
C TRP A 41 11.72 -6.17 -4.14
N ARG A 42 11.51 -6.91 -3.04
CA ARG A 42 11.44 -6.34 -1.69
C ARG A 42 12.68 -6.65 -0.87
N VAL A 43 13.10 -5.69 -0.07
CA VAL A 43 14.16 -5.85 0.92
C VAL A 43 13.66 -6.62 2.15
N CYS A 44 12.40 -6.37 2.56
CA CYS A 44 11.81 -6.94 3.75
C CYS A 44 10.90 -8.14 3.43
N PRO A 45 10.82 -9.12 4.35
CA PRO A 45 9.91 -10.25 4.21
C PRO A 45 8.44 -9.81 4.31
N TYR A 46 7.55 -10.70 3.92
CA TYR A 46 6.10 -10.50 4.04
C TYR A 46 5.69 -10.13 5.48
N GLY A 47 4.83 -9.14 5.62
CA GLY A 47 4.36 -8.64 6.92
C GLY A 47 5.31 -7.65 7.60
N GLU A 48 6.40 -7.27 6.94
CA GLU A 48 7.35 -6.27 7.40
C GLU A 48 7.54 -5.17 6.33
N HIS A 49 8.08 -4.02 6.74
CA HIS A 49 8.40 -2.90 5.85
C HIS A 49 9.79 -2.34 6.14
N TRP A 50 10.38 -1.72 5.14
CA TRP A 50 11.69 -1.08 5.22
C TRP A 50 11.60 0.25 5.96
N VAL A 51 12.45 0.41 6.97
CA VAL A 51 12.63 1.65 7.72
C VAL A 51 14.05 2.16 7.46
N ARG A 52 14.17 3.38 6.97
CA ARG A 52 15.46 4.03 6.73
C ARG A 52 16.16 4.39 8.03
N THR A 53 17.47 4.55 7.95
CA THR A 53 18.28 5.14 9.02
C THR A 53 17.70 6.48 9.46
N HIS A 54 17.47 6.64 10.76
CA HIS A 54 16.92 7.86 11.35
C HIS A 54 17.48 8.11 12.77
N PRO A 55 17.48 9.37 13.24
CA PRO A 55 17.77 9.68 14.64
C PRO A 55 16.74 9.02 15.57
N LEU A 56 17.22 8.38 16.62
CA LEU A 56 16.40 7.83 17.69
C LEU A 56 16.63 8.65 18.96
N HIS A 57 15.58 9.31 19.45
CA HIS A 57 15.58 9.99 20.72
C HIS A 57 15.36 8.97 21.86
N VAL A 58 16.40 8.75 22.64
CA VAL A 58 16.34 7.89 23.83
C VAL A 58 15.91 8.77 25.01
N PRO A 59 14.79 8.43 25.69
CA PRO A 59 14.31 9.23 26.80
C PRO A 59 15.30 9.23 28.00
N PRO A 60 15.19 10.21 28.88
CA PRO A 60 16.02 10.27 30.11
C PRO A 60 15.96 8.96 30.89
N SER A 61 17.12 8.56 31.41
CA SER A 61 17.30 7.38 32.25
C SER A 61 18.19 7.72 33.46
N LYS A 62 18.32 6.80 34.40
CA LYS A 62 19.19 6.98 35.57
C LYS A 62 20.67 7.22 35.17
N THR A 63 21.10 6.62 34.05
CA THR A 63 22.48 6.75 33.53
C THR A 63 22.66 7.90 32.55
N HIS A 64 21.57 8.42 31.98
CA HIS A 64 21.54 9.52 31.01
C HIS A 64 20.36 10.43 31.32
N PRO A 65 20.47 11.32 32.35
CA PRO A 65 19.35 12.13 32.82
C PRO A 65 18.81 13.10 31.76
N GLU A 66 19.64 13.57 30.84
CA GLU A 66 19.25 14.49 29.74
C GLU A 66 18.65 13.75 28.54
N GLY A 67 18.60 12.42 28.60
CA GLY A 67 18.33 11.60 27.43
C GLY A 67 19.50 11.58 26.46
N SER A 68 19.34 10.96 25.31
CA SER A 68 20.38 10.97 24.25
C SER A 68 19.73 10.85 22.88
N VAL A 69 20.48 11.24 21.84
CA VAL A 69 20.13 10.98 20.44
C VAL A 69 21.13 9.99 19.90
N THR A 70 20.66 8.87 19.40
CA THR A 70 21.46 7.87 18.71
C THR A 70 20.96 7.68 17.29
N THR A 71 21.69 6.94 16.47
CA THR A 71 21.26 6.59 15.12
C THR A 71 20.69 5.19 15.12
N ARG A 72 19.46 5.05 14.68
CA ARG A 72 18.88 3.75 14.36
C ARG A 72 19.13 3.47 12.89
N HIS A 73 19.90 2.41 12.62
CA HIS A 73 20.20 1.99 11.24
C HIS A 73 18.95 1.40 10.56
N GLU A 74 19.03 1.34 9.24
CA GLU A 74 17.98 0.73 8.43
C GLU A 74 17.69 -0.72 8.87
N HIS A 75 16.43 -1.08 8.87
CA HIS A 75 15.97 -2.40 9.29
C HIS A 75 14.56 -2.67 8.78
N CYS A 76 14.17 -3.95 8.80
CA CYS A 76 12.79 -4.33 8.58
C CYS A 76 12.00 -4.26 9.90
N ALA A 77 10.85 -3.59 9.87
CA ALA A 77 9.91 -3.48 10.97
C ALA A 77 8.60 -4.19 10.65
N ARG A 78 8.00 -4.84 11.64
CA ARG A 78 6.71 -5.51 11.45
C ARG A 78 5.60 -4.53 11.13
N ASN A 79 4.77 -4.87 10.16
CA ASN A 79 3.57 -4.11 9.87
C ASN A 79 2.55 -4.27 11.01
N PRO A 80 1.94 -3.19 11.52
CA PRO A 80 0.96 -3.26 12.60
C PRO A 80 -0.21 -4.20 12.28
N SER A 81 -0.60 -4.27 11.02
CA SER A 81 -1.68 -5.14 10.53
C SER A 81 -1.27 -6.62 10.42
N GLY A 82 0.02 -6.94 10.46
CA GLY A 82 0.56 -8.26 10.12
C GLY A 82 0.39 -8.66 8.66
N ARG A 83 -0.12 -7.74 7.81
CA ARG A 83 -0.37 -7.94 6.37
C ARG A 83 0.80 -7.40 5.55
N ASP A 84 0.85 -7.77 4.29
CA ASP A 84 1.78 -7.12 3.36
C ASP A 84 1.36 -5.69 3.10
N GLN A 85 2.31 -4.75 3.24
CA GLN A 85 2.02 -3.32 3.23
C GLN A 85 3.27 -2.54 2.80
N LEU A 86 3.10 -1.66 1.82
CA LEU A 86 4.13 -0.75 1.35
C LEU A 86 3.98 0.62 1.98
N TYR A 87 5.10 1.18 2.42
CA TYR A 87 5.24 2.56 2.88
C TYR A 87 6.08 3.38 1.90
N PRO A 88 6.05 4.72 1.95
CA PRO A 88 6.77 5.56 0.98
C PRO A 88 8.26 5.25 0.89
N GLU A 89 8.92 4.97 2.00
CA GLU A 89 10.35 4.66 2.06
C GLU A 89 10.67 3.38 1.29
N GLU A 90 9.84 2.35 1.45
CA GLU A 90 10.02 1.08 0.76
C GLU A 90 9.67 1.19 -0.73
N ILE A 91 8.64 1.97 -1.08
CA ILE A 91 8.30 2.29 -2.47
C ILE A 91 9.49 2.94 -3.18
N GLN A 92 10.19 3.88 -2.53
CA GLN A 92 11.39 4.50 -3.06
C GLN A 92 12.55 3.51 -3.19
N GLU A 93 12.75 2.66 -2.18
CA GLU A 93 13.85 1.69 -2.17
C GLU A 93 13.68 0.63 -3.27
N ILE A 94 12.46 0.09 -3.44
CA ILE A 94 12.15 -0.84 -4.53
C ILE A 94 12.47 -0.20 -5.89
N ALA A 95 12.06 1.05 -6.11
CA ALA A 95 12.29 1.74 -7.37
C ALA A 95 13.78 2.01 -7.62
N ASN A 96 14.51 2.45 -6.62
CA ASN A 96 15.94 2.74 -6.70
C ASN A 96 16.75 1.50 -7.06
N GLN A 97 16.44 0.37 -6.43
CA GLN A 97 17.17 -0.88 -6.65
C GLN A 97 16.83 -1.58 -7.97
N ASN A 98 15.57 -1.48 -8.42
CA ASN A 98 15.08 -2.39 -9.45
C ASN A 98 14.66 -1.72 -10.77
N PHE A 99 14.34 -0.41 -10.79
CA PHE A 99 13.68 0.19 -11.96
C PHE A 99 14.60 0.83 -12.98
N VAL A 100 15.92 0.75 -12.80
CA VAL A 100 16.88 1.43 -13.69
C VAL A 100 16.98 0.75 -15.05
N ASN A 101 17.03 -0.59 -15.12
CA ASN A 101 17.35 -1.38 -16.31
C ASN A 101 16.21 -2.29 -16.78
N LEU A 102 14.96 -1.85 -16.65
CA LEU A 102 13.81 -2.64 -17.08
C LEU A 102 13.71 -2.73 -18.61
N LYS A 103 13.42 -3.95 -19.10
CA LYS A 103 13.30 -4.22 -20.54
C LYS A 103 11.92 -3.83 -21.09
N ASN A 104 10.85 -4.00 -20.32
CA ASN A 104 9.46 -3.83 -20.77
C ASN A 104 8.95 -2.40 -20.49
N LYS A 105 9.69 -1.39 -20.96
CA LYS A 105 9.24 0.00 -20.84
C LYS A 105 8.08 0.26 -21.81
N PRO A 106 7.13 1.13 -21.42
CA PRO A 106 6.09 1.53 -22.34
C PRO A 106 6.69 2.30 -23.53
N CYS A 107 5.95 2.30 -24.62
CA CYS A 107 6.33 2.99 -25.85
C CYS A 107 6.70 4.46 -25.59
N PRO A 108 7.79 4.99 -26.18
CA PRO A 108 8.09 6.40 -26.15
C PRO A 108 6.91 7.23 -26.63
N LEU A 109 6.73 8.41 -26.03
CA LEU A 109 5.61 9.28 -26.36
C LEU A 109 5.78 10.00 -27.70
N PRO A 110 4.67 10.22 -28.42
CA PRO A 110 4.65 11.18 -29.51
C PRO A 110 4.99 12.58 -29.03
N SER A 111 5.50 13.40 -29.96
CA SER A 111 5.99 14.77 -29.72
C SER A 111 5.04 15.71 -28.96
N LYS A 112 3.71 15.45 -28.98
CA LYS A 112 2.70 16.30 -28.33
C LYS A 112 2.80 16.41 -26.80
N PHE A 113 3.50 15.45 -26.12
CA PHE A 113 3.72 15.49 -24.68
C PHE A 113 5.16 15.90 -24.31
N GLY A 114 6.05 16.05 -25.30
CA GLY A 114 7.46 16.38 -25.09
C GLY A 114 8.18 15.37 -24.20
N ALA A 115 9.28 15.80 -23.57
CA ALA A 115 10.07 14.97 -22.66
C ALA A 115 9.31 14.53 -21.39
N GLN A 116 8.24 15.23 -21.01
CA GLN A 116 7.44 14.95 -19.81
C GLN A 116 6.85 13.54 -19.83
N GLY A 117 6.42 13.07 -20.97
CA GLY A 117 5.74 11.79 -21.07
C GLY A 117 6.63 10.59 -20.86
N SER A 118 7.89 10.62 -21.27
CA SER A 118 8.83 9.51 -21.08
C SER A 118 9.54 9.55 -19.71
N LYS A 119 9.42 10.63 -18.97
CA LYS A 119 10.04 10.83 -17.65
C LYS A 119 9.66 9.75 -16.65
N TYR A 120 8.47 9.18 -16.76
CA TYR A 120 7.91 8.23 -15.82
C TYR A 120 7.94 6.76 -16.30
N ASP A 121 8.53 6.49 -17.46
CA ASP A 121 8.50 5.17 -18.09
C ASP A 121 9.12 4.07 -17.21
N ASN A 122 10.19 4.38 -16.47
CA ASN A 122 10.79 3.44 -15.53
C ASN A 122 9.84 3.10 -14.37
N PHE A 123 9.16 4.10 -13.80
CA PHE A 123 8.18 3.86 -12.73
C PHE A 123 6.96 3.09 -13.24
N ILE A 124 6.48 3.41 -14.43
CA ILE A 124 5.35 2.69 -15.05
C ILE A 124 5.73 1.23 -15.28
N ALA A 125 6.85 0.96 -15.95
CA ALA A 125 7.32 -0.39 -16.21
C ALA A 125 7.56 -1.17 -14.90
N GLY A 126 8.23 -0.54 -13.93
CA GLY A 126 8.58 -1.17 -12.67
C GLY A 126 7.36 -1.55 -11.84
N TRP A 127 6.43 -0.63 -11.63
CA TRP A 127 5.23 -0.92 -10.84
C TRP A 127 4.25 -1.85 -11.54
N VAL A 128 4.16 -1.81 -12.86
CA VAL A 128 3.38 -2.79 -13.62
C VAL A 128 3.97 -4.18 -13.45
N GLN A 129 5.28 -4.33 -13.61
CA GLN A 129 5.94 -5.63 -13.42
C GLN A 129 5.84 -6.11 -11.97
N TYR A 130 6.11 -5.24 -10.98
CA TYR A 130 5.96 -5.56 -9.57
C TYR A 130 4.57 -6.14 -9.25
N TRP A 131 3.51 -5.44 -9.63
CA TRP A 131 2.15 -5.87 -9.30
C TRP A 131 1.71 -7.09 -10.12
N ASN A 132 2.20 -7.26 -11.35
CA ASN A 132 1.99 -8.48 -12.12
C ASN A 132 2.63 -9.69 -11.42
N ASP A 133 3.85 -9.54 -10.90
CA ASP A 133 4.59 -10.62 -10.22
C ASP A 133 3.99 -10.95 -8.85
N VAL A 134 3.51 -9.94 -8.12
CA VAL A 134 2.88 -10.11 -6.79
C VAL A 134 1.49 -10.71 -6.89
N LEU A 135 0.64 -10.15 -7.74
CA LEU A 135 -0.78 -10.50 -7.82
C LEU A 135 -1.10 -11.58 -8.85
N LYS A 136 -0.13 -11.92 -9.72
CA LYS A 136 -0.17 -13.04 -10.71
C LYS A 136 -1.49 -13.13 -11.46
N PRO A 137 -1.93 -12.07 -12.16
CA PRO A 137 -3.15 -12.12 -12.95
C PRO A 137 -3.02 -13.10 -14.12
N ASP A 138 -4.14 -13.70 -14.57
CA ASP A 138 -4.17 -14.56 -15.74
C ASP A 138 -3.70 -13.83 -17.01
N GLU A 139 -4.07 -12.55 -17.15
CA GLU A 139 -3.61 -11.65 -18.20
C GLU A 139 -2.78 -10.53 -17.55
N GLN A 140 -1.51 -10.45 -17.94
CA GLN A 140 -0.58 -9.43 -17.44
C GLN A 140 -1.06 -8.02 -17.82
N LEU A 141 -0.92 -7.07 -16.87
CA LEU A 141 -1.17 -5.65 -17.15
C LEU A 141 -0.09 -5.11 -18.09
N ASP A 142 -0.52 -4.45 -19.17
CA ASP A 142 0.37 -3.81 -20.15
C ASP A 142 0.81 -2.42 -19.64
N PRO A 143 2.13 -2.11 -19.57
CA PRO A 143 2.62 -0.79 -19.20
C PRO A 143 2.14 0.32 -20.18
N ASN A 144 1.87 0.02 -21.45
CA ASN A 144 1.29 0.98 -22.38
C ASN A 144 -0.14 1.40 -21.98
N LEU A 145 -0.92 0.48 -21.43
CA LEU A 145 -2.26 0.80 -20.92
C LEU A 145 -2.18 1.77 -19.74
N VAL A 146 -1.26 1.56 -18.80
CA VAL A 146 -1.05 2.46 -17.66
C VAL A 146 -0.57 3.83 -18.14
N LYS A 147 0.33 3.88 -19.12
CA LYS A 147 0.80 5.12 -19.73
C LYS A 147 -0.35 5.89 -20.39
N ALA A 148 -1.24 5.20 -21.13
CA ALA A 148 -2.43 5.80 -21.74
C ALA A 148 -3.41 6.33 -20.68
N LEU A 149 -3.56 5.61 -19.56
CA LEU A 149 -4.37 6.07 -18.44
C LEU A 149 -3.81 7.36 -17.85
N ILE A 150 -2.52 7.42 -17.55
CA ILE A 150 -1.84 8.62 -17.03
C ILE A 150 -2.00 9.81 -18.02
N ALA A 151 -1.82 9.56 -19.32
CA ALA A 151 -2.03 10.58 -20.36
C ALA A 151 -3.46 11.15 -20.30
N SER A 152 -4.46 10.28 -20.14
CA SER A 152 -5.87 10.66 -20.10
C SER A 152 -6.33 11.24 -18.75
N GLU A 153 -5.62 10.95 -17.64
CA GLU A 153 -5.94 11.47 -16.30
C GLU A 153 -5.29 12.82 -16.04
N SER A 154 -4.00 12.94 -16.28
CA SER A 154 -3.22 14.10 -15.85
C SER A 154 -2.45 14.80 -16.96
N SER A 155 -2.38 14.23 -18.17
CA SER A 155 -1.45 14.68 -19.22
C SER A 155 0.00 14.72 -18.70
N PHE A 156 0.37 13.75 -17.86
CA PHE A 156 1.68 13.64 -17.19
C PHE A 156 2.03 14.78 -16.23
N ASN A 157 1.05 15.53 -15.73
CA ASN A 157 1.26 16.55 -14.70
C ASN A 157 1.18 15.90 -13.29
N PRO A 158 2.29 15.75 -12.55
CA PRO A 158 2.29 15.10 -11.23
C PRO A 158 1.59 15.95 -10.17
N ASN A 159 1.45 17.25 -10.38
CA ASN A 159 0.80 18.19 -9.45
C ASN A 159 -0.68 18.44 -9.79
N LYS A 160 -1.27 17.65 -10.72
CA LYS A 160 -2.65 17.85 -11.10
C LYS A 160 -3.60 17.56 -9.94
N LEU A 161 -4.49 18.52 -9.67
CA LEU A 161 -5.66 18.38 -8.79
C LEU A 161 -6.92 18.47 -9.65
N ALA A 162 -7.86 17.53 -9.46
CA ALA A 162 -9.13 17.58 -10.20
C ALA A 162 -9.98 18.78 -9.79
N LYS A 163 -9.97 19.11 -8.49
CA LYS A 163 -10.66 20.24 -7.89
C LYS A 163 -9.73 20.94 -6.90
N PRO A 164 -9.02 22.01 -7.28
CA PRO A 164 -8.01 22.66 -6.43
C PRO A 164 -8.47 23.13 -5.05
N LYS A 165 -9.77 23.44 -4.91
CA LYS A 165 -10.38 23.91 -3.66
C LYS A 165 -10.87 22.77 -2.75
N ASP A 166 -10.84 21.52 -3.21
CA ASP A 166 -11.31 20.35 -2.50
C ASP A 166 -10.10 19.57 -1.95
N SER A 167 -9.97 19.52 -0.63
CA SER A 167 -8.86 18.82 0.03
C SER A 167 -8.82 17.33 -0.27
N ASP A 168 -9.95 16.73 -0.64
CA ASP A 168 -10.11 15.31 -0.94
C ASP A 168 -10.06 15.01 -2.45
N SER A 169 -9.78 16.06 -3.24
CA SER A 169 -9.65 15.98 -4.67
C SER A 169 -8.67 14.90 -5.13
N ALA A 170 -8.99 14.30 -6.26
CA ALA A 170 -8.07 13.42 -6.98
C ALA A 170 -6.77 14.17 -7.35
N ARG A 171 -5.63 13.51 -7.20
CA ARG A 171 -4.31 14.13 -7.39
C ARG A 171 -3.28 13.22 -8.04
N GLY A 172 -2.28 13.86 -8.59
CA GLY A 172 -1.11 13.21 -9.18
C GLY A 172 -1.37 12.63 -10.57
N LEU A 173 -0.43 11.82 -11.03
CA LEU A 173 -0.42 11.27 -12.40
C LEU A 173 -1.63 10.40 -12.70
N MET A 174 -2.03 9.55 -11.76
CA MET A 174 -3.15 8.61 -11.89
C MET A 174 -4.44 9.09 -11.19
N GLN A 175 -4.48 10.35 -10.73
CA GLN A 175 -5.66 10.98 -10.13
C GLN A 175 -6.29 10.16 -9.01
N ILE A 176 -5.49 9.82 -7.99
CA ILE A 176 -5.93 9.08 -6.81
C ILE A 176 -6.71 10.01 -5.87
N THR A 177 -7.95 9.65 -5.54
CA THR A 177 -8.77 10.36 -4.56
C THR A 177 -8.33 10.02 -3.13
N ASN A 178 -8.72 10.86 -2.16
CA ASN A 178 -8.45 10.57 -0.76
C ASN A 178 -9.17 9.30 -0.27
N ASP A 179 -10.36 9.02 -0.76
CA ASP A 179 -11.08 7.79 -0.43
C ASP A 179 -10.36 6.56 -0.99
N THR A 180 -9.90 6.61 -2.25
CA THR A 180 -9.06 5.55 -2.82
C THR A 180 -7.80 5.32 -2.00
N ARG A 181 -7.13 6.42 -1.56
CA ARG A 181 -5.95 6.34 -0.68
C ARG A 181 -6.25 5.58 0.62
N LYS A 182 -7.38 5.89 1.27
CA LYS A 182 -7.81 5.20 2.49
C LYS A 182 -8.09 3.71 2.23
N LEU A 183 -8.80 3.38 1.15
CA LEU A 183 -9.06 1.99 0.74
C LEU A 183 -7.75 1.22 0.52
N LEU A 184 -6.77 1.83 -0.15
CA LEU A 184 -5.43 1.25 -0.36
C LEU A 184 -4.69 1.02 0.96
N GLY A 185 -4.88 1.87 1.97
CA GLY A 185 -4.34 1.71 3.32
C GLY A 185 -5.03 0.63 4.16
N GLY A 186 -6.14 0.07 3.66
CA GLY A 186 -6.92 -0.95 4.36
C GLY A 186 -8.05 -0.40 5.23
N ASP A 187 -8.30 0.91 5.19
CA ASP A 187 -9.49 1.50 5.80
C ASP A 187 -10.72 0.84 5.17
N HIS A 188 -11.74 0.57 5.93
CA HIS A 188 -12.96 -0.14 5.51
C HIS A 188 -12.82 -1.65 5.24
N GLY A 189 -11.62 -2.24 5.25
CA GLY A 189 -11.41 -3.69 5.12
C GLY A 189 -11.63 -4.29 3.73
N ASP A 190 -11.81 -3.46 2.69
CA ASP A 190 -12.02 -3.93 1.31
C ASP A 190 -10.77 -4.58 0.73
N LEU A 191 -9.62 -3.96 0.91
CA LEU A 191 -8.32 -4.57 0.64
C LEU A 191 -7.86 -5.37 1.87
N LYS A 192 -7.63 -6.66 1.67
CA LYS A 192 -7.21 -7.57 2.75
C LYS A 192 -5.71 -7.74 2.82
N ASP A 193 -4.99 -7.43 1.76
CA ASP A 193 -3.55 -7.64 1.65
C ASP A 193 -2.92 -6.74 0.58
N HIS A 194 -1.57 -6.68 0.56
CA HIS A 194 -0.82 -5.83 -0.36
C HIS A 194 -1.30 -4.38 -0.29
N LEU A 195 -1.30 -3.86 0.93
CA LEU A 195 -1.77 -2.51 1.24
C LEU A 195 -0.73 -1.47 0.83
N ILE A 196 -1.18 -0.22 0.65
CA ILE A 196 -0.31 0.94 0.43
C ILE A 196 -0.72 2.03 1.41
N THR A 197 0.15 2.33 2.36
CA THR A 197 -0.09 3.35 3.39
C THR A 197 0.71 4.59 3.09
N VAL A 198 0.03 5.60 2.59
CA VAL A 198 0.62 6.88 2.19
C VAL A 198 -0.28 8.04 2.62
N THR A 199 0.30 9.22 2.80
CA THR A 199 -0.41 10.46 3.07
C THR A 199 -0.92 11.10 1.78
N LYS A 200 -1.79 12.12 1.91
CA LYS A 200 -2.22 12.93 0.76
C LYS A 200 -1.05 13.63 0.08
N ALA A 201 -0.07 14.11 0.85
CA ALA A 201 1.09 14.82 0.33
C ALA A 201 1.99 13.91 -0.50
N GLU A 202 2.20 12.69 -0.04
CA GLU A 202 3.03 11.69 -0.74
C GLU A 202 2.44 11.24 -2.06
N LEU A 203 1.12 11.33 -2.25
CA LEU A 203 0.50 11.11 -3.56
C LEU A 203 0.89 12.12 -4.64
N ASN A 204 1.58 13.22 -4.31
CA ASN A 204 2.17 14.12 -5.30
C ASN A 204 3.53 13.61 -5.82
N ASP A 205 4.16 12.66 -5.12
CA ASP A 205 5.34 11.98 -5.63
C ASP A 205 4.96 11.04 -6.78
N PRO A 206 5.58 11.15 -7.96
CA PRO A 206 5.25 10.34 -9.13
C PRO A 206 5.41 8.83 -8.90
N ASN A 207 6.45 8.42 -8.19
CA ASN A 207 6.73 7.01 -7.90
C ASN A 207 5.64 6.42 -7.00
N VAL A 208 5.31 7.10 -5.91
CA VAL A 208 4.24 6.71 -4.98
C VAL A 208 2.88 6.69 -5.68
N ASN A 209 2.59 7.70 -6.49
CA ASN A 209 1.31 7.82 -7.19
C ASN A 209 1.09 6.69 -8.20
N ILE A 210 2.13 6.34 -8.99
CA ILE A 210 2.05 5.24 -9.96
C ILE A 210 1.94 3.90 -9.22
N CYS A 211 2.72 3.66 -8.16
CA CYS A 211 2.59 2.47 -7.32
C CYS A 211 1.15 2.27 -6.85
N ALA A 212 0.58 3.30 -6.23
CA ALA A 212 -0.78 3.29 -5.70
C ALA A 212 -1.84 3.12 -6.80
N GLY A 213 -1.69 3.84 -7.92
CA GLY A 213 -2.64 3.79 -9.03
C GLY A 213 -2.64 2.45 -9.74
N VAL A 214 -1.48 1.82 -9.93
CA VAL A 214 -1.41 0.47 -10.52
C VAL A 214 -2.02 -0.56 -9.57
N ARG A 215 -1.72 -0.51 -8.26
CA ARG A 215 -2.39 -1.38 -7.27
C ARG A 215 -3.91 -1.24 -7.31
N TRP A 216 -4.39 0.01 -7.43
CA TRP A 216 -5.82 0.31 -7.54
C TRP A 216 -6.45 -0.23 -8.82
N LEU A 217 -5.72 -0.25 -9.94
CA LEU A 217 -6.20 -0.89 -11.17
C LEU A 217 -6.51 -2.38 -10.95
N PHE A 218 -5.68 -3.12 -10.24
CA PHE A 218 -5.96 -4.52 -9.93
C PHE A 218 -7.24 -4.69 -9.10
N GLU A 219 -7.47 -3.80 -8.13
CA GLU A 219 -8.72 -3.82 -7.37
C GLU A 219 -9.93 -3.46 -8.25
N LYS A 220 -9.78 -2.48 -9.12
CA LYS A 220 -10.82 -2.14 -10.11
C LYS A 220 -11.12 -3.28 -11.08
N ARG A 221 -10.11 -4.12 -11.44
CA ARG A 221 -10.35 -5.33 -12.24
C ARG A 221 -11.21 -6.33 -11.49
N ARG A 222 -10.95 -6.54 -10.21
CA ARG A 222 -11.75 -7.40 -9.35
C ARG A 222 -13.21 -6.91 -9.28
N LEU A 223 -13.43 -5.62 -9.07
CA LEU A 223 -14.76 -5.00 -9.04
C LEU A 223 -15.47 -5.10 -10.38
N ALA A 224 -14.81 -4.75 -11.48
CA ALA A 224 -15.35 -4.86 -12.83
C ALA A 224 -15.73 -6.31 -13.16
N SER A 225 -14.89 -7.28 -12.79
CA SER A 225 -15.16 -8.72 -13.01
C SER A 225 -16.39 -9.17 -12.23
N SER A 226 -16.55 -8.73 -11.00
CA SER A 226 -17.73 -9.00 -10.18
C SER A 226 -19.01 -8.45 -10.83
N HIS A 227 -18.96 -7.20 -11.30
CA HIS A 227 -20.09 -6.56 -11.99
C HIS A 227 -20.46 -7.25 -13.30
N LEU A 228 -19.46 -7.72 -14.04
CA LEU A 228 -19.66 -8.39 -15.34
C LEU A 228 -19.96 -9.89 -15.19
N LYS A 229 -19.78 -10.47 -14.00
CA LYS A 229 -19.88 -11.92 -13.74
C LYS A 229 -18.95 -12.76 -14.63
N ARG A 230 -17.83 -12.17 -15.05
CA ARG A 230 -16.73 -12.80 -15.78
C ARG A 230 -15.46 -11.98 -15.58
N MET A 231 -14.30 -12.53 -15.95
CA MET A 231 -13.05 -11.77 -15.93
C MET A 231 -13.18 -10.54 -16.83
N ALA A 232 -12.92 -9.36 -16.26
CA ALA A 232 -12.87 -8.11 -17.00
C ALA A 232 -11.55 -8.00 -17.75
N SER A 233 -11.59 -7.53 -18.98
CA SER A 233 -10.37 -7.10 -19.70
C SER A 233 -9.76 -5.86 -19.03
N TRP A 234 -8.47 -5.61 -19.28
CA TRP A 234 -7.83 -4.40 -18.75
C TRP A 234 -8.45 -3.10 -19.28
N VAL A 235 -8.99 -3.10 -20.49
CA VAL A 235 -9.73 -1.94 -21.02
C VAL A 235 -11.05 -1.71 -20.27
N GLU A 236 -11.82 -2.77 -19.98
CA GLU A 236 -13.02 -2.66 -19.15
C GLU A 236 -12.69 -2.22 -17.72
N THR A 237 -11.52 -2.63 -17.21
CA THR A 237 -10.99 -2.17 -15.92
C THR A 237 -10.74 -0.65 -15.91
N VAL A 238 -10.23 -0.10 -17.01
CA VAL A 238 -10.06 1.35 -17.13
C VAL A 238 -11.42 2.07 -17.10
N TRP A 239 -12.49 1.48 -17.67
CA TRP A 239 -13.85 2.05 -17.57
C TRP A 239 -14.35 2.08 -16.13
N GLU A 240 -14.06 1.06 -15.35
CA GLU A 240 -14.37 1.02 -13.91
C GLU A 240 -13.52 2.02 -13.12
N TYR A 241 -12.23 2.15 -13.47
CA TYR A 241 -11.32 3.13 -12.86
C TYR A 241 -11.79 4.57 -13.07
N LYS A 242 -12.18 4.90 -14.29
CA LYS A 242 -12.63 6.25 -14.71
C LYS A 242 -14.12 6.52 -14.40
N ASP A 243 -14.78 5.62 -13.71
CA ASP A 243 -16.23 5.70 -13.41
C ASP A 243 -17.07 6.07 -14.64
N VAL A 244 -16.84 5.38 -15.74
CA VAL A 244 -17.56 5.65 -17.00
C VAL A 244 -19.07 5.44 -16.84
N LYS A 245 -19.51 4.52 -15.94
CA LYS A 245 -20.92 4.29 -15.65
C LYS A 245 -21.57 5.45 -14.92
N GLY A 246 -20.81 6.16 -14.07
CA GLY A 246 -21.25 7.37 -13.36
C GLY A 246 -21.21 8.64 -14.19
N ALA A 247 -20.81 8.57 -15.46
CA ALA A 247 -20.78 9.74 -16.35
C ALA A 247 -22.19 10.34 -16.52
N LYS A 248 -22.28 11.69 -16.45
CA LYS A 248 -23.55 12.43 -16.47
C LYS A 248 -24.38 12.15 -17.71
N THR A 249 -23.74 11.95 -18.84
CA THR A 249 -24.41 11.67 -20.11
C THR A 249 -23.72 10.55 -20.89
N LYS A 250 -24.44 9.88 -21.81
CA LYS A 250 -23.84 8.92 -22.74
C LYS A 250 -22.75 9.56 -23.61
N LYS A 251 -22.85 10.85 -23.90
CA LYS A 251 -21.86 11.62 -24.65
C LYS A 251 -20.57 11.77 -23.85
N ASP A 252 -20.67 12.06 -22.55
CA ASP A 252 -19.50 12.14 -21.66
C ASP A 252 -18.80 10.79 -21.53
N ALA A 253 -19.59 9.71 -21.31
CA ALA A 253 -19.06 8.35 -21.30
C ALA A 253 -18.29 8.00 -22.58
N LYS A 254 -18.85 8.33 -23.76
CA LYS A 254 -18.18 8.12 -25.05
C LYS A 254 -16.91 8.97 -25.19
N LYS A 255 -16.93 10.23 -24.72
CA LYS A 255 -15.76 11.11 -24.74
C LYS A 255 -14.63 10.56 -23.87
N ILE A 256 -14.92 10.10 -22.64
CA ILE A 256 -13.92 9.49 -21.74
C ILE A 256 -13.27 8.29 -22.42
N LYS A 257 -14.08 7.37 -23.00
CA LYS A 257 -13.57 6.20 -23.71
C LYS A 257 -12.70 6.56 -24.91
N ASN A 258 -13.16 7.50 -25.74
CA ASN A 258 -12.45 7.89 -26.96
C ASN A 258 -11.07 8.51 -26.65
N ILE A 259 -10.98 9.36 -25.60
CA ILE A 259 -9.71 9.97 -25.19
C ILE A 259 -8.71 8.88 -24.78
N PHE A 260 -9.12 7.96 -23.92
CA PHE A 260 -8.24 6.87 -23.48
C PHE A 260 -7.85 5.96 -24.65
N ASN A 261 -8.83 5.50 -25.44
CA ASN A 261 -8.57 4.61 -26.58
C ASN A 261 -7.61 5.23 -27.58
N GLY A 262 -7.76 6.54 -27.85
CA GLY A 262 -6.84 7.24 -28.75
C GLY A 262 -5.39 7.17 -28.30
N PHE A 263 -5.13 7.37 -26.99
CA PHE A 263 -3.78 7.22 -26.44
C PHE A 263 -3.32 5.75 -26.44
N TYR A 264 -4.18 4.82 -26.04
CA TYR A 264 -3.79 3.42 -25.96
C TYR A 264 -3.46 2.81 -27.31
N GLU A 265 -4.27 3.09 -28.33
CA GLU A 265 -3.98 2.67 -29.71
C GLU A 265 -2.69 3.27 -30.27
N GLU A 266 -2.38 4.52 -29.91
CA GLU A 266 -1.14 5.16 -30.29
C GLU A 266 0.08 4.46 -29.68
N PHE A 267 0.02 4.12 -28.36
CA PHE A 267 1.14 3.45 -27.68
C PHE A 267 1.29 1.97 -28.10
N ARG A 268 0.22 1.29 -28.46
CA ARG A 268 0.30 -0.10 -28.94
C ARG A 268 0.96 -0.26 -30.32
N LYS A 269 0.96 0.80 -31.14
CA LYS A 269 1.57 0.74 -32.49
C LYS A 269 3.10 0.77 -32.45
N CYS A 270 3.69 1.28 -31.39
CA CYS A 270 5.12 1.46 -31.19
C CYS A 270 5.79 0.10 -30.90
N GLY A 271 5.62 -0.92 -31.13
CA GLY A 271 6.32 -2.21 -30.92
C GLY A 271 6.11 -3.16 -32.10
N LYS A 272 5.49 -2.65 -33.17
CA LYS A 272 5.18 -3.43 -34.38
C LYS A 272 6.00 -3.01 -35.59
N THR A 273 7.02 -2.16 -35.38
CA THR A 273 8.02 -1.81 -36.44
C THR A 273 9.29 -2.60 -36.26
#